data_a4d43c0613ad6fb0557b84a2f9c22868
#
_entry.id   a4d43c0613ad6fb0557b84a2f9c22868
#
_cell.length_a   1.000
_cell.length_b   1.000
_cell.length_c   1.000
_cell.angle_alpha   90.00
_cell.angle_beta   90.00
_cell.angle_gamma   90.00
#
_symmetry.space_group_name_H-M   'P 1'
#
loop_
_entity.id
_entity.type
_entity.pdbx_description
1 polymer ?
#
loop_
_entity_poly.entity_id
_entity_poly.type
_entity_poly.pdbx_seq_one_letter_code
_entity_poly.pdbx_strand_id
1 'polypeptide(L)'
;MHALRRRLRHETGHGGEPSAAVMDTQSIRAADTVGHDSRGYDAGKKTPGRKRFLLTDTGGLLLAVMVVSADVQDRTGATSLLLGMALTYSCRLVFADQGFSGRLVTWAHQVLGVVVHIVSKPPGQKGFQVHPRRWVVERTWAWLLQRRRLARDYERHPAVSEALISWAAIDQMTRRITRGHPATRPGPRPLEYLR
;
A
#
# COMPACT_ATOMS: atom_id res chain seq x y z
N MET A 1 -0.07 -16.01 -3.18
CA MET A 1 -0.79 -14.71 -3.03
C MET A 1 -1.89 -14.54 -4.08
N HIS A 2 -1.64 -14.72 -5.39
CA HIS A 2 -2.64 -14.50 -6.46
C HIS A 2 -3.92 -15.33 -6.30
N ALA A 3 -3.83 -16.63 -5.99
CA ALA A 3 -5.00 -17.48 -5.80
C ALA A 3 -5.91 -17.01 -4.67
N LEU A 4 -5.34 -16.62 -3.50
CA LEU A 4 -6.10 -16.10 -2.37
C LEU A 4 -6.83 -14.79 -2.71
N ARG A 5 -6.14 -13.89 -3.44
CA ARG A 5 -6.74 -12.63 -3.89
C ARG A 5 -7.92 -12.88 -4.84
N ARG A 6 -7.74 -13.73 -5.86
CA ARG A 6 -8.82 -14.08 -6.80
C ARG A 6 -10.03 -14.65 -6.05
N ARG A 7 -9.80 -15.58 -5.13
CA ARG A 7 -10.86 -16.16 -4.31
C ARG A 7 -11.62 -15.09 -3.55
N LEU A 8 -10.94 -14.23 -2.79
CA LEU A 8 -11.58 -13.14 -2.03
C LEU A 8 -12.34 -12.17 -2.92
N ARG A 9 -11.81 -11.86 -4.10
CA ARG A 9 -12.50 -10.99 -5.06
C ARG A 9 -13.81 -11.61 -5.51
N HIS A 10 -13.81 -12.90 -5.85
CA HIS A 10 -15.02 -13.64 -6.20
C HIS A 10 -16.04 -13.68 -5.06
N GLU A 11 -15.60 -13.98 -3.84
CA GLU A 11 -16.46 -13.99 -2.65
C GLU A 11 -17.10 -12.61 -2.35
N THR A 12 -16.50 -11.53 -2.83
CA THR A 12 -17.02 -10.15 -2.69
C THR A 12 -17.73 -9.63 -3.96
N GLY A 13 -18.08 -10.52 -4.90
CA GLY A 13 -18.82 -10.16 -6.12
C GLY A 13 -18.00 -9.44 -7.19
N HIS A 14 -16.66 -9.51 -7.12
CA HIS A 14 -15.76 -8.90 -8.10
C HIS A 14 -15.16 -9.94 -9.04
N GLY A 15 -14.78 -9.53 -10.26
CA GLY A 15 -13.96 -10.36 -11.14
C GLY A 15 -12.62 -10.72 -10.51
N GLY A 16 -12.04 -11.88 -10.89
CA GLY A 16 -10.79 -12.38 -10.32
C GLY A 16 -9.59 -11.45 -10.50
N GLU A 17 -9.55 -10.69 -11.60
CA GLU A 17 -8.51 -9.70 -11.87
C GLU A 17 -8.97 -8.28 -11.55
N PRO A 18 -8.08 -7.42 -10.99
CA PRO A 18 -8.41 -6.03 -10.69
C PRO A 18 -8.45 -5.20 -11.97
N SER A 19 -9.48 -4.39 -12.15
CA SER A 19 -9.58 -3.36 -13.21
C SER A 19 -9.00 -2.02 -12.78
N ALA A 20 -8.95 -1.77 -11.46
CA ALA A 20 -8.39 -0.57 -10.86
C ALA A 20 -7.56 -0.90 -9.63
N ALA A 21 -6.56 -0.08 -9.37
CA ALA A 21 -5.67 -0.18 -8.24
C ALA A 21 -5.56 1.15 -7.48
N VAL A 22 -5.02 1.09 -6.26
CA VAL A 22 -4.69 2.25 -5.44
C VAL A 22 -3.22 2.16 -5.05
N MET A 23 -2.47 3.22 -5.30
CA MET A 23 -1.05 3.32 -5.01
C MET A 23 -0.78 4.34 -3.90
N ASP A 24 0.14 4.00 -3.01
CA ASP A 24 0.58 4.89 -1.93
C ASP A 24 2.01 4.57 -1.50
N THR A 25 2.65 5.49 -0.75
CA THR A 25 3.98 5.31 -0.18
C THR A 25 4.01 5.56 1.31
N GLN A 26 4.83 4.78 1.99
CA GLN A 26 5.12 4.96 3.40
C GLN A 26 6.63 5.00 3.63
N SER A 27 7.14 6.09 4.23
CA SER A 27 8.50 6.13 4.73
C SER A 27 8.53 5.60 6.16
N ILE A 28 9.44 4.66 6.43
CA ILE A 28 9.54 3.97 7.71
C ILE A 28 10.98 4.01 8.23
N ARG A 29 11.12 4.20 9.53
CA ARG A 29 12.44 4.19 10.16
C ARG A 29 13.10 2.83 10.00
N ALA A 30 14.38 2.84 9.62
CA ALA A 30 15.21 1.66 9.62
C ALA A 30 15.83 1.42 11.00
N ALA A 31 16.04 0.16 11.35
CA ALA A 31 16.88 -0.24 12.48
C ALA A 31 18.37 -0.16 12.08
N ASP A 32 19.25 -0.26 13.05
CA ASP A 32 20.69 -0.20 12.81
C ASP A 32 21.23 -1.42 12.05
N THR A 33 20.46 -2.52 12.06
CA THR A 33 20.72 -3.73 11.26
C THR A 33 20.57 -3.52 9.76
N VAL A 34 19.90 -2.43 9.34
CA VAL A 34 19.71 -2.08 7.92
C VAL A 34 20.97 -1.38 7.41
N GLY A 35 21.56 -1.91 6.34
CA GLY A 35 22.79 -1.38 5.74
C GLY A 35 22.61 0.07 5.25
N HIS A 36 23.70 0.85 5.33
CA HIS A 36 23.72 2.24 4.88
C HIS A 36 23.44 2.40 3.39
N ASP A 37 23.79 1.41 2.59
CA ASP A 37 23.60 1.32 1.14
C ASP A 37 22.12 1.21 0.71
N SER A 38 21.27 0.80 1.62
CA SER A 38 19.85 0.54 1.35
C SER A 38 18.88 1.39 2.19
N ARG A 39 19.39 2.38 2.93
CA ARG A 39 18.60 3.35 3.69
C ARG A 39 18.97 4.78 3.32
N GLY A 40 18.02 5.70 3.38
CA GLY A 40 18.19 7.11 3.08
C GLY A 40 17.36 7.99 4.01
N TYR A 41 17.18 9.24 3.63
CA TYR A 41 16.39 10.20 4.39
C TYR A 41 15.29 10.81 3.53
N ASP A 42 14.04 10.60 3.94
CA ASP A 42 12.89 11.28 3.35
C ASP A 42 12.76 12.68 3.99
N ALA A 43 13.17 13.70 3.26
CA ALA A 43 13.15 15.09 3.75
C ALA A 43 11.72 15.60 3.96
N GLY A 44 10.75 15.16 3.16
CA GLY A 44 9.34 15.57 3.28
C GLY A 44 8.66 15.01 4.53
N LYS A 45 8.94 13.75 4.85
CA LYS A 45 8.39 13.06 6.02
C LYS A 45 9.34 13.08 7.23
N LYS A 46 10.53 13.67 7.10
CA LYS A 46 11.59 13.74 8.12
C LYS A 46 11.91 12.35 8.72
N THR A 47 12.02 11.35 7.86
CA THR A 47 12.16 9.95 8.28
C THR A 47 13.43 9.34 7.70
N PRO A 48 14.41 8.93 8.56
CA PRO A 48 15.55 8.14 8.12
C PRO A 48 15.16 6.67 8.01
N GLY A 49 15.43 6.05 6.85
CA GLY A 49 15.14 4.63 6.68
C GLY A 49 14.82 4.21 5.25
N ARG A 50 13.71 3.51 5.07
CA ARG A 50 13.26 2.99 3.78
C ARG A 50 11.88 3.52 3.41
N LYS A 51 11.62 3.57 2.11
CA LYS A 51 10.32 3.90 1.54
C LYS A 51 9.70 2.64 0.98
N ARG A 52 8.47 2.38 1.38
CA ARG A 52 7.65 1.28 0.91
C ARG A 52 6.62 1.81 -0.06
N PHE A 53 6.59 1.28 -1.25
CA PHE A 53 5.55 1.53 -2.25
C PHE A 53 4.57 0.37 -2.19
N LEU A 54 3.29 0.67 -2.12
CA LEU A 54 2.23 -0.32 -2.06
C LEU A 54 1.25 -0.08 -3.20
N LEU A 55 0.88 -1.15 -3.87
CA LEU A 55 -0.21 -1.19 -4.83
C LEU A 55 -1.23 -2.21 -4.36
N THR A 56 -2.47 -1.77 -4.18
CA THR A 56 -3.60 -2.63 -3.79
C THR A 56 -4.70 -2.57 -4.84
N ASP A 57 -5.58 -3.56 -4.86
CA ASP A 57 -6.85 -3.40 -5.56
C ASP A 57 -7.81 -2.50 -4.76
N THR A 58 -8.98 -2.24 -5.32
CA THR A 58 -10.02 -1.40 -4.68
C THR A 58 -10.63 -2.03 -3.42
N GLY A 59 -10.38 -3.30 -3.15
CA GLY A 59 -10.73 -4.00 -1.90
C GLY A 59 -9.64 -3.95 -0.83
N GLY A 60 -8.48 -3.37 -1.14
CA GLY A 60 -7.31 -3.31 -0.25
C GLY A 60 -6.47 -4.59 -0.25
N LEU A 61 -6.62 -5.44 -1.27
CA LEU A 61 -5.80 -6.64 -1.42
C LEU A 61 -4.51 -6.30 -2.15
N LEU A 62 -3.38 -6.74 -1.58
CA LEU A 62 -2.04 -6.44 -2.12
C LEU A 62 -1.86 -6.99 -3.54
N LEU A 63 -1.46 -6.12 -4.46
CA LEU A 63 -1.06 -6.44 -5.83
C LEU A 63 0.46 -6.51 -5.95
N ALA A 64 1.13 -5.46 -5.50
CA ALA A 64 2.58 -5.36 -5.52
C ALA A 64 3.09 -4.52 -4.35
N VAL A 65 4.32 -4.77 -3.95
CA VAL A 65 5.07 -3.99 -2.98
C VAL A 65 6.51 -3.84 -3.48
N MET A 66 7.11 -2.70 -3.21
CA MET A 66 8.51 -2.42 -3.47
C MET A 66 9.10 -1.64 -2.30
N VAL A 67 10.30 -1.99 -1.88
CA VAL A 67 11.01 -1.36 -0.78
C VAL A 67 12.34 -0.80 -1.30
N VAL A 68 12.55 0.49 -1.10
CA VAL A 68 13.74 1.21 -1.54
C VAL A 68 14.26 2.14 -0.43
N SER A 69 15.40 2.77 -0.66
CA SER A 69 15.91 3.82 0.22
C SER A 69 14.91 4.99 0.33
N ALA A 70 14.79 5.62 1.50
CA ALA A 70 13.76 6.63 1.77
C ALA A 70 13.94 7.94 0.97
N ASP A 71 15.13 8.21 0.46
CA ASP A 71 15.46 9.36 -0.40
C ASP A 71 14.96 9.21 -1.84
N VAL A 72 14.59 7.99 -2.27
CA VAL A 72 14.01 7.78 -3.60
C VAL A 72 12.69 8.55 -3.70
N GLN A 73 12.57 9.39 -4.74
CA GLN A 73 11.36 10.16 -4.98
C GLN A 73 10.17 9.26 -5.34
N ASP A 74 8.98 9.64 -4.88
CA ASP A 74 7.75 8.86 -5.10
C ASP A 74 7.50 8.56 -6.58
N ARG A 75 7.71 9.54 -7.46
CA ARG A 75 7.56 9.38 -8.92
C ARG A 75 8.54 8.39 -9.52
N THR A 76 9.79 8.38 -9.04
CA THR A 76 10.84 7.48 -9.56
C THR A 76 10.54 6.02 -9.17
N GLY A 77 10.24 5.78 -7.90
CA GLY A 77 9.89 4.43 -7.46
C GLY A 77 8.58 3.92 -8.07
N ALA A 78 7.59 4.79 -8.24
CA ALA A 78 6.32 4.43 -8.87
C ALA A 78 6.47 3.95 -10.32
N THR A 79 7.46 4.42 -11.07
CA THR A 79 7.72 3.97 -12.45
C THR A 79 7.94 2.45 -12.49
N SER A 80 8.83 1.93 -11.66
CA SER A 80 9.11 0.48 -11.59
C SER A 80 7.90 -0.32 -11.10
N LEU A 81 7.17 0.20 -10.11
CA LEU A 81 5.97 -0.46 -9.58
C LEU A 81 4.86 -0.56 -10.63
N LEU A 82 4.61 0.53 -11.38
CA LEU A 82 3.59 0.57 -12.45
C LEU A 82 3.97 -0.31 -13.63
N LEU A 83 5.25 -0.38 -13.99
CA LEU A 83 5.72 -1.29 -15.03
C LEU A 83 5.47 -2.74 -14.64
N GLY A 84 5.86 -3.14 -13.42
CA GLY A 84 5.60 -4.49 -12.91
C GLY A 84 4.11 -4.82 -12.87
N MET A 85 3.26 -3.86 -12.49
CA MET A 85 1.80 -4.01 -12.50
C MET A 85 1.28 -4.21 -13.93
N ALA A 86 1.69 -3.40 -14.88
CA ALA A 86 1.20 -3.45 -16.27
C ALA A 86 1.58 -4.77 -16.98
N LEU A 87 2.73 -5.35 -16.61
CA LEU A 87 3.17 -6.65 -17.11
C LEU A 87 2.45 -7.84 -16.45
N THR A 88 1.93 -7.65 -15.24
CA THR A 88 1.35 -8.75 -14.44
C THR A 88 -0.17 -8.77 -14.49
N TYR A 89 -0.80 -7.61 -14.59
CA TYR A 89 -2.26 -7.43 -14.48
C TYR A 89 -2.83 -6.64 -15.66
N SER A 90 -4.08 -6.89 -15.99
CA SER A 90 -4.85 -6.11 -16.97
C SER A 90 -5.40 -4.79 -16.41
N CYS A 91 -4.91 -4.37 -15.22
CA CYS A 91 -5.32 -3.12 -14.57
C CYS A 91 -4.88 -1.90 -15.37
N ARG A 92 -5.83 -1.01 -15.71
CA ARG A 92 -5.58 0.18 -16.52
C ARG A 92 -5.86 1.50 -15.81
N LEU A 93 -6.35 1.44 -14.56
CA LEU A 93 -6.65 2.63 -13.75
C LEU A 93 -5.97 2.53 -12.39
N VAL A 94 -5.20 3.54 -12.02
CA VAL A 94 -4.52 3.62 -10.73
C VAL A 94 -4.87 4.94 -10.06
N PHE A 95 -5.41 4.87 -8.84
CA PHE A 95 -5.61 6.03 -7.99
C PHE A 95 -4.35 6.27 -7.15
N ALA A 96 -3.88 7.52 -7.12
CA ALA A 96 -2.68 7.90 -6.39
C ALA A 96 -2.86 9.31 -5.79
N ASP A 97 -2.02 9.69 -4.83
CA ASP A 97 -2.04 11.02 -4.25
C ASP A 97 -1.26 12.05 -5.09
N GLN A 98 -1.26 13.31 -4.62
CA GLN A 98 -0.61 14.43 -5.29
C GLN A 98 0.92 14.24 -5.45
N GLY A 99 1.57 13.46 -4.60
CA GLY A 99 3.01 13.16 -4.69
C GLY A 99 3.42 12.48 -5.99
N PHE A 100 2.47 11.80 -6.64
CA PHE A 100 2.68 11.10 -7.92
C PHE A 100 2.33 11.93 -9.15
N SER A 101 1.90 13.16 -9.00
CA SER A 101 1.51 14.04 -10.13
C SER A 101 2.69 14.39 -11.06
N GLY A 102 2.37 14.86 -12.26
CA GLY A 102 3.35 15.34 -13.24
C GLY A 102 3.78 14.28 -14.25
N ARG A 103 5.07 14.22 -14.58
CA ARG A 103 5.60 13.39 -15.67
C ARG A 103 5.25 11.91 -15.59
N LEU A 104 5.10 11.37 -14.38
CA LEU A 104 4.70 9.98 -14.17
C LEU A 104 3.33 9.66 -14.80
N VAL A 105 2.37 10.57 -14.65
CA VAL A 105 0.99 10.39 -15.19
C VAL A 105 1.03 10.30 -16.72
N THR A 106 1.75 11.23 -17.37
CA THR A 106 1.90 11.24 -18.83
C THR A 106 2.63 10.00 -19.33
N TRP A 107 3.74 9.63 -18.67
CA TRP A 107 4.53 8.45 -19.02
C TRP A 107 3.71 7.16 -18.88
N ALA A 108 3.00 7.00 -17.76
CA ALA A 108 2.18 5.80 -17.52
C ALA A 108 1.10 5.63 -18.60
N HIS A 109 0.48 6.74 -19.01
CA HIS A 109 -0.53 6.71 -20.07
C HIS A 109 0.09 6.37 -21.43
N GLN A 110 1.18 7.04 -21.83
CA GLN A 110 1.77 6.90 -23.15
C GLN A 110 2.50 5.56 -23.34
N VAL A 111 3.21 5.07 -22.31
CA VAL A 111 4.06 3.88 -22.41
C VAL A 111 3.35 2.62 -21.97
N LEU A 112 2.53 2.69 -20.90
CA LEU A 112 1.89 1.52 -20.32
C LEU A 112 0.39 1.40 -20.66
N GLY A 113 -0.22 2.45 -21.23
CA GLY A 113 -1.68 2.53 -21.40
C GLY A 113 -2.42 2.53 -20.06
N VAL A 114 -1.79 3.02 -19.00
CA VAL A 114 -2.34 3.09 -17.63
C VAL A 114 -2.71 4.52 -17.30
N VAL A 115 -3.96 4.74 -16.91
CA VAL A 115 -4.43 6.04 -16.42
C VAL A 115 -4.12 6.15 -14.92
N VAL A 116 -3.25 7.09 -14.54
CA VAL A 116 -3.01 7.43 -13.14
C VAL A 116 -3.90 8.62 -12.77
N HIS A 117 -4.93 8.36 -11.98
CA HIS A 117 -5.86 9.38 -11.49
C HIS A 117 -5.37 9.94 -10.16
N ILE A 118 -4.97 11.22 -10.16
CA ILE A 118 -4.53 11.91 -8.96
C ILE A 118 -5.74 12.34 -8.14
N VAL A 119 -5.85 11.78 -6.94
CA VAL A 119 -6.90 12.12 -5.97
C VAL A 119 -6.42 13.31 -5.14
N SER A 120 -6.88 14.51 -5.50
CA SER A 120 -6.61 15.76 -4.78
C SER A 120 -7.71 16.08 -3.77
N LYS A 121 -7.37 16.87 -2.77
CA LYS A 121 -8.38 17.45 -1.86
C LYS A 121 -9.19 18.50 -2.63
N PRO A 122 -10.52 18.57 -2.45
CA PRO A 122 -11.31 19.63 -3.01
C PRO A 122 -10.80 21.01 -2.57
N PRO A 123 -10.85 22.04 -3.46
CA PRO A 123 -10.48 23.39 -3.08
C PRO A 123 -11.31 23.86 -1.88
N GLY A 124 -10.69 24.52 -0.89
CA GLY A 124 -11.37 25.06 0.28
C GLY A 124 -11.67 24.06 1.42
N GLN A 125 -11.35 22.79 1.26
CA GLN A 125 -11.59 21.80 2.30
C GLN A 125 -10.66 22.02 3.51
N LYS A 126 -11.23 22.39 4.67
CA LYS A 126 -10.59 22.42 5.98
C LYS A 126 -10.93 21.14 6.76
N GLY A 127 -9.93 20.54 7.43
CA GLY A 127 -10.14 19.36 8.27
C GLY A 127 -9.91 18.01 7.55
N PHE A 128 -10.11 16.94 8.33
CA PHE A 128 -9.98 15.56 7.86
C PHE A 128 -11.26 15.11 7.16
N GLN A 129 -11.14 14.67 5.91
CA GLN A 129 -12.23 14.00 5.19
C GLN A 129 -11.72 12.69 4.61
N VAL A 130 -12.51 11.65 4.77
CA VAL A 130 -12.22 10.34 4.20
C VAL A 130 -12.45 10.39 2.70
N HIS A 131 -11.38 10.22 1.92
CA HIS A 131 -11.50 9.99 0.49
C HIS A 131 -11.62 8.48 0.24
N PRO A 132 -12.80 7.95 -0.15
CA PRO A 132 -13.05 6.51 -0.19
C PRO A 132 -11.99 5.71 -0.98
N ARG A 133 -11.48 6.28 -2.08
CA ARG A 133 -10.47 5.63 -2.93
C ARG A 133 -9.09 5.59 -2.29
N ARG A 134 -8.68 6.63 -1.55
CA ARG A 134 -7.40 6.65 -0.81
C ARG A 134 -7.47 5.88 0.50
N TRP A 135 -8.61 5.97 1.19
CA TRP A 135 -8.80 5.28 2.47
C TRP A 135 -8.52 3.77 2.38
N VAL A 136 -8.74 3.16 1.22
CA VAL A 136 -8.48 1.74 1.00
C VAL A 136 -7.02 1.38 1.27
N VAL A 137 -6.07 2.11 0.68
CA VAL A 137 -4.64 1.82 0.87
C VAL A 137 -4.15 2.28 2.24
N GLU A 138 -4.67 3.38 2.78
CA GLU A 138 -4.40 3.83 4.15
C GLU A 138 -4.82 2.77 5.18
N ARG A 139 -6.00 2.18 5.01
CA ARG A 139 -6.48 1.04 5.79
C ARG A 139 -5.56 -0.19 5.66
N THR A 140 -5.07 -0.46 4.47
CA THR A 140 -4.15 -1.59 4.24
C THR A 140 -2.84 -1.35 4.99
N TRP A 141 -2.27 -0.13 4.96
CA TRP A 141 -1.13 0.21 5.80
C TRP A 141 -1.41 0.00 7.28
N ALA A 142 -2.54 0.47 7.79
CA ALA A 142 -2.92 0.29 9.18
C ALA A 142 -2.94 -1.19 9.59
N TRP A 143 -3.45 -2.08 8.74
CA TRP A 143 -3.44 -3.52 8.99
C TRP A 143 -2.05 -4.14 8.95
N LEU A 144 -1.21 -3.73 8.01
CA LEU A 144 0.17 -4.21 7.90
C LEU A 144 0.98 -3.79 9.13
N LEU A 145 0.84 -2.54 9.58
CA LEU A 145 1.57 -2.00 10.74
C LEU A 145 1.15 -2.61 12.09
N GLN A 146 0.01 -3.29 12.17
CA GLN A 146 -0.33 -4.11 13.35
C GLN A 146 0.65 -5.27 13.55
N ARG A 147 1.41 -5.64 12.53
CA ARG A 147 2.50 -6.60 12.64
C ARG A 147 3.72 -5.90 13.23
N ARG A 148 4.11 -6.25 14.45
CA ARG A 148 5.24 -5.64 15.16
C ARG A 148 6.50 -5.52 14.30
N ARG A 149 6.80 -6.54 13.48
CA ARG A 149 7.98 -6.55 12.61
C ARG A 149 7.89 -5.57 11.42
N LEU A 150 6.70 -5.10 11.07
CA LEU A 150 6.48 -4.11 10.02
C LEU A 150 6.35 -2.68 10.54
N ALA A 151 6.27 -2.47 11.86
CA ALA A 151 6.22 -1.14 12.47
C ALA A 151 7.51 -0.34 12.28
N ARG A 152 8.62 -1.02 12.04
CA ARG A 152 9.94 -0.47 11.69
C ARG A 152 10.58 -1.40 10.65
N ASP A 153 11.54 -0.94 9.84
CA ASP A 153 12.32 -1.84 8.98
C ASP A 153 13.53 -2.37 9.72
N TYR A 154 13.63 -3.68 9.83
CA TYR A 154 14.73 -4.40 10.50
C TYR A 154 15.55 -5.23 9.52
N GLU A 155 15.12 -5.32 8.27
CA GLU A 155 15.66 -6.29 7.33
C GLU A 155 16.91 -5.74 6.64
N ARG A 156 17.96 -6.54 6.59
CA ARG A 156 19.20 -6.16 5.91
C ARG A 156 18.96 -5.89 4.42
N HIS A 157 18.19 -6.75 3.76
CA HIS A 157 17.90 -6.64 2.33
C HIS A 157 16.44 -6.16 2.08
N PRO A 158 16.21 -5.22 1.16
CA PRO A 158 14.87 -4.75 0.80
C PRO A 158 13.92 -5.89 0.41
N ALA A 159 14.40 -6.87 -0.35
CA ALA A 159 13.60 -8.03 -0.77
C ALA A 159 13.03 -8.84 0.41
N VAL A 160 13.72 -8.89 1.56
CA VAL A 160 13.21 -9.55 2.77
C VAL A 160 12.07 -8.73 3.38
N SER A 161 12.16 -7.39 3.40
CA SER A 161 11.07 -6.52 3.82
C SER A 161 9.84 -6.69 2.92
N GLU A 162 10.02 -6.78 1.60
CA GLU A 162 8.94 -7.04 0.63
C GLU A 162 8.28 -8.40 0.87
N ALA A 163 9.08 -9.44 1.13
CA ALA A 163 8.60 -10.77 1.46
C ALA A 163 7.75 -10.76 2.74
N LEU A 164 8.20 -10.09 3.80
CA LEU A 164 7.46 -9.97 5.06
C LEU A 164 6.12 -9.22 4.89
N ILE A 165 6.08 -8.16 4.07
CA ILE A 165 4.85 -7.45 3.73
C ILE A 165 3.90 -8.39 2.97
N SER A 166 4.44 -9.14 2.01
CA SER A 166 3.66 -10.12 1.25
C SER A 166 3.10 -11.23 2.14
N TRP A 167 3.87 -11.72 3.11
CA TRP A 167 3.41 -12.70 4.10
C TRP A 167 2.31 -12.15 5.00
N ALA A 168 2.45 -10.91 5.46
CA ALA A 168 1.42 -10.24 6.24
C ALA A 168 0.11 -10.09 5.45
N ALA A 169 0.21 -9.78 4.15
CA ALA A 169 -0.95 -9.72 3.26
C ALA A 169 -1.59 -11.11 3.03
N ILE A 170 -0.80 -12.18 2.90
CA ILE A 170 -1.29 -13.56 2.80
C ILE A 170 -2.05 -13.94 4.07
N ASP A 171 -1.47 -13.72 5.25
CA ASP A 171 -2.14 -14.01 6.52
C ASP A 171 -3.46 -13.22 6.65
N GLN A 172 -3.47 -11.96 6.25
CA GLN A 172 -4.69 -11.15 6.26
C GLN A 172 -5.76 -11.71 5.32
N MET A 173 -5.38 -12.09 4.09
CA MET A 173 -6.32 -12.69 3.13
C MET A 173 -6.85 -14.03 3.63
N THR A 174 -6.00 -14.86 4.20
CA THR A 174 -6.39 -16.15 4.79
C THR A 174 -7.41 -15.95 5.91
N ARG A 175 -7.15 -15.00 6.81
CA ARG A 175 -8.10 -14.67 7.90
C ARG A 175 -9.43 -14.16 7.38
N ARG A 176 -9.45 -13.40 6.29
CA ARG A 176 -10.70 -12.93 5.67
C ARG A 176 -11.52 -14.09 5.11
N ILE A 177 -10.86 -15.06 4.45
CA ILE A 177 -11.50 -16.26 3.92
C ILE A 177 -12.06 -17.13 5.06
N THR A 178 -11.28 -17.38 6.13
CA THR A 178 -11.68 -18.27 7.21
C THR A 178 -12.78 -17.69 8.10
N ARG A 179 -12.86 -16.37 8.23
CA ARG A 179 -13.91 -15.70 9.03
C ARG A 179 -15.25 -15.60 8.32
N GLY A 180 -15.27 -15.62 6.99
CA GLY A 180 -16.47 -15.46 6.18
C GLY A 180 -17.14 -14.05 6.24
N HIS A 181 -16.61 -13.13 7.07
CA HIS A 181 -17.10 -11.76 7.21
C HIS A 181 -15.96 -10.79 7.57
N PRO A 182 -16.08 -9.49 7.28
CA PRO A 182 -15.09 -8.49 7.69
C PRO A 182 -14.91 -8.48 9.22
N ALA A 183 -13.67 -8.24 9.68
CA ALA A 183 -13.41 -8.08 11.11
C ALA A 183 -14.15 -6.83 11.63
N THR A 184 -15.11 -7.03 12.51
CA THR A 184 -15.73 -5.94 13.27
C THR A 184 -14.78 -5.50 14.37
N ARG A 185 -14.65 -4.19 14.57
CA ARG A 185 -13.92 -3.64 15.71
C ARG A 185 -14.66 -4.08 16.98
N PRO A 186 -13.98 -4.66 17.98
CA PRO A 186 -14.61 -4.88 19.27
C PRO A 186 -15.20 -3.57 19.77
N GLY A 187 -16.44 -3.58 20.24
CA GLY A 187 -17.03 -2.44 20.91
C GLY A 187 -16.16 -1.95 22.09
N PRO A 188 -16.36 -0.72 22.57
CA PRO A 188 -15.68 -0.26 23.77
C PRO A 188 -15.96 -1.26 24.91
N ARG A 189 -14.90 -1.68 25.64
CA ARG A 189 -15.07 -2.55 26.80
C ARG A 189 -15.98 -1.83 27.80
N PRO A 190 -16.96 -2.52 28.38
CA PRO A 190 -17.73 -1.95 29.47
C PRO A 190 -16.80 -1.48 30.59
N LEU A 191 -17.04 -0.29 31.13
CA LEU A 191 -16.23 0.31 32.20
C LEU A 191 -16.41 -0.37 33.58
N GLU A 192 -16.89 -1.60 33.62
CA GLU A 192 -17.19 -2.35 34.86
C GLU A 192 -15.97 -2.77 35.68
N TYR A 193 -14.74 -2.52 35.20
CA TYR A 193 -13.51 -2.91 35.93
C TYR A 193 -12.77 -1.75 36.62
N LEU A 194 -13.44 -0.62 36.85
CA LEU A 194 -12.87 0.53 37.62
C LEU A 194 -13.64 0.76 38.92
N ARG A 195 -14.00 -0.33 39.65
CA ARG A 195 -14.42 -0.26 41.05
C ARG A 195 -13.45 -1.01 41.94
#